data_27eb12cb05da72d6576e14a815b32f67
#
_entry.id   27eb12cb05da72d6576e14a815b32f67
#
_cell.length_a   1.000
_cell.length_b   1.000
_cell.length_c   1.000
_cell.angle_alpha   90.00
_cell.angle_beta   90.00
_cell.angle_gamma   90.00
#
_symmetry.space_group_name_H-M   'P 1'
#
loop_
_entity.id
_entity.type
_entity.pdbx_description
1 polymer ?
#
loop_
_entity_poly.entity_id
_entity_poly.type
_entity_poly.pdbx_seq_one_letter_code
_entity_poly.pdbx_strand_id
1 'polypeptide(L)'
;MEGGFIHTAARGGRLTGAPVYLDVVSVGATMNIMMAAVLAQGTTTIENAAKEPHIVDLANFLNSMGADIKGAGTDSIKIRGVERLTGGTYCIIPDQIEAGTYMAAVAATGGQLLLKNVIPKHMECISAKLMEMGVSVTEDDDSLLVRRSGPLTKTNVKTLPYPGFPTDMQPQITAVLALAAGTSLVTEGVYGANRFKYVDELKRLGAHIQVDGKVAVVEGVKQLVGAPIQACDLRAGAALVIAGLAAQGTTELSHINYIERGYEDLVGKLRAVGADISLVDVPDEADTETHAG
;
A
#
# COMPACT_ATOMS: atom_id res chain seq x y z
N MET A 1 14.78 -24.56 14.06
CA MET A 1 13.31 -24.34 13.91
C MET A 1 12.64 -25.69 14.09
N GLU A 2 11.87 -25.87 15.15
CA GLU A 2 11.04 -27.05 15.35
C GLU A 2 9.57 -26.64 15.16
N GLY A 3 8.79 -27.42 14.41
CA GLY A 3 7.36 -27.18 14.20
C GLY A 3 6.98 -25.85 13.54
N GLY A 4 7.88 -25.18 12.82
CA GLY A 4 7.63 -23.87 12.21
C GLY A 4 7.75 -22.68 13.17
N PHE A 5 8.14 -22.88 14.42
CA PHE A 5 8.33 -21.82 15.41
C PHE A 5 9.79 -21.38 15.53
N ILE A 6 10.00 -20.08 15.77
CA ILE A 6 11.27 -19.50 16.16
C ILE A 6 11.21 -19.24 17.66
N HIS A 7 12.04 -19.95 18.43
CA HIS A 7 12.17 -19.74 19.87
C HIS A 7 13.25 -18.71 20.14
N THR A 8 12.91 -17.64 20.88
CA THR A 8 13.85 -16.60 21.32
C THR A 8 13.75 -16.43 22.82
N ALA A 9 14.88 -16.13 23.45
CA ALA A 9 14.92 -15.83 24.89
C ALA A 9 15.89 -14.66 25.15
N ALA A 10 15.44 -13.67 25.89
CA ALA A 10 16.30 -12.61 26.38
C ALA A 10 17.06 -13.08 27.61
N ARG A 11 18.40 -12.99 27.59
CA ARG A 11 19.23 -13.29 28.77
C ARG A 11 18.91 -12.29 29.88
N GLY A 12 18.53 -12.77 31.06
CA GLY A 12 18.15 -11.93 32.18
C GLY A 12 16.77 -11.26 32.04
N GLY A 13 15.90 -11.72 31.12
CA GLY A 13 14.52 -11.26 30.96
C GLY A 13 14.36 -9.89 30.29
N ARG A 14 15.46 -9.21 29.92
CA ARG A 14 15.44 -7.92 29.23
C ARG A 14 16.41 -7.90 28.06
N LEU A 15 16.03 -7.27 26.96
CA LEU A 15 16.91 -7.10 25.80
C LEU A 15 18.05 -6.12 26.12
N THR A 16 19.20 -6.32 25.47
CA THR A 16 20.34 -5.41 25.54
C THR A 16 20.48 -4.67 24.20
N GLY A 17 20.66 -3.36 24.26
CA GLY A 17 20.89 -2.54 23.08
C GLY A 17 22.16 -2.93 22.35
N ALA A 18 22.11 -2.87 21.02
CA ALA A 18 23.22 -3.24 20.14
C ALA A 18 23.16 -2.43 18.83
N PRO A 19 24.29 -2.29 18.11
CA PRO A 19 24.26 -1.83 16.72
C PRO A 19 23.62 -2.92 15.85
N VAL A 20 22.69 -2.53 15.00
CA VAL A 20 21.98 -3.40 14.06
C VAL A 20 22.09 -2.79 12.67
N TYR A 21 22.76 -3.47 11.76
CA TYR A 21 22.81 -3.10 10.35
C TYR A 21 21.79 -3.93 9.57
N LEU A 22 20.96 -3.28 8.76
CA LEU A 22 20.00 -3.94 7.88
C LEU A 22 20.63 -4.10 6.49
N ASP A 23 20.85 -5.32 6.04
CA ASP A 23 21.39 -5.60 4.70
C ASP A 23 20.49 -5.04 3.59
N VAL A 24 19.19 -4.98 3.87
CA VAL A 24 18.16 -4.41 2.99
C VAL A 24 17.29 -3.46 3.81
N VAL A 25 16.97 -2.29 3.25
CA VAL A 25 16.00 -1.38 3.85
C VAL A 25 14.67 -2.10 4.01
N SER A 26 14.20 -2.22 5.25
CA SER A 26 12.97 -2.93 5.59
C SER A 26 12.16 -2.17 6.62
N VAL A 27 10.94 -1.79 6.24
CA VAL A 27 9.97 -1.13 7.13
C VAL A 27 9.66 -2.02 8.33
N GLY A 28 9.29 -3.28 8.07
CA GLY A 28 8.93 -4.22 9.13
C GLY A 28 10.08 -4.48 10.11
N ALA A 29 11.31 -4.66 9.62
CA ALA A 29 12.47 -4.82 10.49
C ALA A 29 12.73 -3.55 11.32
N THR A 30 12.72 -2.36 10.70
CA THR A 30 12.93 -1.08 11.39
C THR A 30 11.92 -0.88 12.50
N MET A 31 10.62 -1.07 12.24
CA MET A 31 9.55 -0.91 13.24
C MET A 31 9.68 -1.89 14.39
N ASN A 32 9.89 -3.19 14.10
CA ASN A 32 10.00 -4.21 15.13
C ASN A 32 11.23 -4.02 16.02
N ILE A 33 12.38 -3.68 15.43
CA ILE A 33 13.60 -3.38 16.19
C ILE A 33 13.38 -2.13 17.04
N MET A 34 12.77 -1.07 16.49
CA MET A 34 12.44 0.15 17.22
C MET A 34 11.59 -0.15 18.45
N MET A 35 10.46 -0.86 18.29
CA MET A 35 9.58 -1.23 19.40
C MET A 35 10.28 -2.10 20.45
N ALA A 36 11.12 -3.04 20.02
CA ALA A 36 11.88 -3.88 20.94
C ALA A 36 12.96 -3.11 21.70
N ALA A 37 13.60 -2.14 21.04
CA ALA A 37 14.72 -1.38 21.59
C ALA A 37 14.34 -0.34 22.64
N VAL A 38 13.11 0.19 22.60
CA VAL A 38 12.69 1.27 23.53
C VAL A 38 12.74 0.86 25.00
N LEU A 39 12.62 -0.43 25.30
CA LEU A 39 12.73 -0.97 26.67
C LEU A 39 14.01 -1.81 26.88
N ALA A 40 14.94 -1.85 25.92
CA ALA A 40 16.20 -2.56 26.06
C ALA A 40 17.16 -1.83 27.01
N GLN A 41 18.12 -2.53 27.60
CA GLN A 41 19.18 -1.90 28.39
C GLN A 41 20.23 -1.29 27.45
N GLY A 42 20.58 -0.01 27.64
CA GLY A 42 21.61 0.67 26.86
C GLY A 42 21.07 1.32 25.59
N THR A 43 21.86 1.31 24.55
CA THR A 43 21.55 1.99 23.29
C THR A 43 21.52 1.03 22.11
N THR A 44 20.49 1.11 21.29
CA THR A 44 20.40 0.45 19.99
C THR A 44 20.57 1.47 18.88
N THR A 45 21.38 1.16 17.88
CA THR A 45 21.49 1.97 16.67
C THR A 45 21.07 1.10 15.48
N ILE A 46 20.09 1.54 14.70
CA ILE A 46 19.67 0.87 13.47
C ILE A 46 20.30 1.61 12.33
N GLU A 47 21.14 0.95 11.55
CA GLU A 47 21.77 1.49 10.36
C GLU A 47 21.07 0.91 9.10
N ASN A 48 21.02 1.69 8.03
CA ASN A 48 20.25 1.43 6.81
C ASN A 48 18.73 1.25 7.10
N ALA A 49 18.23 2.06 8.03
CA ALA A 49 16.84 2.05 8.45
C ALA A 49 15.89 2.54 7.34
N ALA A 50 14.65 2.10 7.40
CA ALA A 50 13.56 2.60 6.58
C ALA A 50 13.22 4.06 6.98
N LYS A 51 12.82 4.88 5.99
CA LYS A 51 12.61 6.34 6.14
C LYS A 51 11.15 6.75 5.92
N GLU A 52 10.27 5.81 5.68
CA GLU A 52 8.86 6.03 5.40
C GLU A 52 8.20 6.89 6.49
N PRO A 53 7.22 7.74 6.12
CA PRO A 53 6.54 8.63 7.06
C PRO A 53 6.01 7.95 8.33
N HIS A 54 5.49 6.73 8.20
CA HIS A 54 4.98 5.97 9.34
C HIS A 54 6.09 5.43 10.28
N ILE A 55 7.37 5.40 9.85
CA ILE A 55 8.52 5.16 10.74
C ILE A 55 8.72 6.37 11.65
N VAL A 56 8.62 7.58 11.10
CA VAL A 56 8.71 8.82 11.86
C VAL A 56 7.54 8.95 12.81
N ASP A 57 6.34 8.61 12.35
CA ASP A 57 5.12 8.63 13.15
C ASP A 57 5.19 7.67 14.34
N LEU A 58 5.65 6.43 14.12
CA LEU A 58 5.90 5.46 15.20
C LEU A 58 6.91 5.99 16.22
N ALA A 59 8.01 6.59 15.75
CA ALA A 59 9.01 7.18 16.66
C ALA A 59 8.42 8.32 17.49
N ASN A 60 7.62 9.20 16.88
CA ASN A 60 6.92 10.28 17.57
C ASN A 60 5.93 9.75 18.60
N PHE A 61 5.15 8.72 18.22
CA PHE A 61 4.24 8.05 19.15
C PHE A 61 4.98 7.46 20.35
N LEU A 62 6.04 6.70 20.14
CA LEU A 62 6.84 6.11 21.21
C LEU A 62 7.49 7.20 22.08
N ASN A 63 8.02 8.27 21.48
CA ASN A 63 8.59 9.41 22.21
C ASN A 63 7.53 10.14 23.05
N SER A 64 6.29 10.26 22.57
CA SER A 64 5.19 10.83 23.37
C SER A 64 4.87 10.02 24.62
N MET A 65 5.19 8.72 24.61
CA MET A 65 5.07 7.82 25.75
C MET A 65 6.33 7.77 26.64
N GLY A 66 7.35 8.56 26.33
CA GLY A 66 8.58 8.67 27.13
C GLY A 66 9.77 7.88 26.60
N ALA A 67 9.73 7.36 25.35
CA ALA A 67 10.90 6.79 24.70
C ALA A 67 11.94 7.87 24.35
N ASP A 68 13.17 7.47 24.07
CA ASP A 68 14.26 8.34 23.59
C ASP A 68 14.76 7.82 22.23
N ILE A 69 14.05 8.22 21.16
CA ILE A 69 14.34 7.85 19.78
C ILE A 69 14.74 9.09 18.99
N LYS A 70 15.87 9.02 18.28
CA LYS A 70 16.39 10.08 17.42
C LYS A 70 16.76 9.55 16.05
N GLY A 71 16.67 10.40 15.02
CA GLY A 71 17.07 10.05 13.66
C GLY A 71 16.01 9.33 12.84
N ALA A 72 14.78 9.14 13.33
CA ALA A 72 13.69 8.60 12.51
C ALA A 72 13.48 9.47 11.26
N GLY A 73 13.31 8.83 10.09
CA GLY A 73 13.28 9.50 8.79
C GLY A 73 14.66 9.66 8.14
N THR A 74 15.72 9.23 8.81
CA THR A 74 17.08 9.12 8.24
C THR A 74 17.48 7.64 8.12
N ASP A 75 18.65 7.36 7.57
CA ASP A 75 19.18 5.99 7.46
C ASP A 75 19.76 5.44 8.76
N SER A 76 19.92 6.28 9.79
CA SER A 76 20.43 5.87 11.09
C SER A 76 19.49 6.31 12.20
N ILE A 77 18.93 5.35 12.95
CA ILE A 77 18.02 5.60 14.08
C ILE A 77 18.69 5.15 15.37
N LYS A 78 18.83 6.08 16.30
CA LYS A 78 19.40 5.83 17.63
C LYS A 78 18.30 5.78 18.69
N ILE A 79 18.27 4.71 19.48
CA ILE A 79 17.26 4.45 20.50
C ILE A 79 17.99 4.20 21.81
N ARG A 80 17.74 5.05 22.78
CA ARG A 80 18.19 4.85 24.16
C ARG A 80 17.06 4.21 24.94
N GLY A 81 17.28 2.99 25.41
CA GLY A 81 16.24 2.27 26.15
C GLY A 81 15.90 2.96 27.48
N VAL A 82 14.61 2.95 27.79
CA VAL A 82 14.03 3.50 29.01
C VAL A 82 13.47 2.40 29.90
N GLU A 83 13.25 2.68 31.18
CA GLU A 83 12.74 1.67 32.12
C GLU A 83 11.26 1.35 31.89
N ARG A 84 10.47 2.35 31.50
CA ARG A 84 9.02 2.22 31.25
C ARG A 84 8.55 3.26 30.26
N LEU A 85 7.45 2.93 29.59
CA LEU A 85 6.64 3.86 28.81
C LEU A 85 5.38 4.21 29.60
N THR A 86 4.83 5.39 29.32
CA THR A 86 3.54 5.85 29.87
C THR A 86 2.49 5.81 28.78
N GLY A 87 1.21 5.62 29.16
CA GLY A 87 0.11 5.75 28.22
C GLY A 87 -0.11 7.22 27.81
N GLY A 88 -0.78 7.42 26.68
CA GLY A 88 -1.11 8.75 26.16
C GLY A 88 -2.15 8.69 25.06
N THR A 89 -2.60 9.86 24.60
CA THR A 89 -3.43 10.01 23.40
C THR A 89 -2.54 10.51 22.27
N TYR A 90 -2.65 9.88 21.11
CA TYR A 90 -1.87 10.21 19.93
C TYR A 90 -2.76 10.14 18.68
N CYS A 91 -2.59 11.08 17.77
CA CYS A 91 -3.25 11.07 16.48
C CYS A 91 -2.26 10.58 15.43
N ILE A 92 -2.53 9.44 14.82
CA ILE A 92 -1.70 8.88 13.75
C ILE A 92 -1.83 9.72 12.48
N ILE A 93 -0.79 9.69 11.64
CA ILE A 93 -0.82 10.36 10.35
C ILE A 93 -1.80 9.69 9.39
N PRO A 94 -2.36 10.44 8.41
CA PRO A 94 -3.18 9.86 7.34
C PRO A 94 -2.42 8.80 6.52
N ASP A 95 -3.15 7.76 6.08
CA ASP A 95 -2.57 6.70 5.24
C ASP A 95 -2.37 7.19 3.79
N GLN A 96 -1.10 7.36 3.41
CA GLN A 96 -0.72 7.74 2.05
C GLN A 96 -1.14 6.71 0.99
N ILE A 97 -1.24 5.44 1.33
CA ILE A 97 -1.60 4.38 0.38
C ILE A 97 -3.11 4.36 0.16
N GLU A 98 -3.92 4.58 1.20
CA GLU A 98 -5.36 4.77 1.04
C GLU A 98 -5.63 6.00 0.17
N ALA A 99 -5.01 7.15 0.45
CA ALA A 99 -5.14 8.35 -0.35
C ALA A 99 -4.70 8.12 -1.80
N GLY A 100 -3.55 7.49 -2.03
CA GLY A 100 -3.06 7.13 -3.36
C GLY A 100 -4.00 6.19 -4.12
N THR A 101 -4.69 5.29 -3.41
CA THR A 101 -5.69 4.39 -4.01
C THR A 101 -6.87 5.19 -4.58
N TYR A 102 -7.39 6.20 -3.86
CA TYR A 102 -8.44 7.08 -4.39
C TYR A 102 -7.93 7.96 -5.54
N MET A 103 -6.67 8.43 -5.49
CA MET A 103 -6.07 9.14 -6.64
C MET A 103 -6.01 8.25 -7.88
N ALA A 104 -5.63 6.98 -7.71
CA ALA A 104 -5.61 6.00 -8.79
C ALA A 104 -7.03 5.68 -9.30
N ALA A 105 -8.04 5.65 -8.44
CA ALA A 105 -9.44 5.48 -8.85
C ALA A 105 -9.90 6.62 -9.76
N VAL A 106 -9.62 7.89 -9.41
CA VAL A 106 -9.90 9.05 -10.29
C VAL A 106 -9.12 8.94 -11.60
N ALA A 107 -7.86 8.52 -11.54
CA ALA A 107 -7.05 8.33 -12.74
C ALA A 107 -7.64 7.26 -13.66
N ALA A 108 -8.17 6.17 -13.14
CA ALA A 108 -8.76 5.09 -13.93
C ALA A 108 -10.16 5.43 -14.50
N THR A 109 -11.03 6.07 -13.69
CA THR A 109 -12.43 6.30 -14.05
C THR A 109 -12.71 7.69 -14.65
N GLY A 110 -11.81 8.67 -14.43
CA GLY A 110 -12.04 10.08 -14.79
C GLY A 110 -12.81 10.86 -13.73
N GLY A 111 -13.11 12.12 -14.03
CA GLY A 111 -13.78 13.01 -13.09
C GLY A 111 -12.82 13.73 -12.15
N GLN A 112 -13.32 14.10 -10.96
CA GLN A 112 -12.51 14.80 -9.97
C GLN A 112 -12.89 14.38 -8.54
N LEU A 113 -11.91 14.44 -7.63
CA LEU A 113 -12.08 14.14 -6.21
C LEU A 113 -11.20 15.06 -5.37
N LEU A 114 -11.76 15.63 -4.30
CA LEU A 114 -11.01 16.34 -3.28
C LEU A 114 -10.74 15.38 -2.11
N LEU A 115 -9.47 15.05 -1.91
CA LEU A 115 -9.00 14.30 -0.77
C LEU A 115 -8.62 15.26 0.35
N LYS A 116 -9.24 15.13 1.52
CA LYS A 116 -8.99 15.95 2.70
C LYS A 116 -8.28 15.14 3.78
N ASN A 117 -7.66 15.84 4.72
CA ASN A 117 -6.89 15.23 5.80
C ASN A 117 -5.81 14.29 5.26
N VAL A 118 -5.00 14.81 4.35
CA VAL A 118 -3.83 14.15 3.78
C VAL A 118 -2.59 15.01 4.04
N ILE A 119 -1.42 14.41 3.90
CA ILE A 119 -0.16 15.16 3.93
C ILE A 119 0.41 15.14 2.50
N PRO A 120 0.26 16.21 1.71
CA PRO A 120 0.65 16.24 0.29
C PRO A 120 2.09 15.81 0.06
N LYS A 121 3.00 16.21 0.95
CA LYS A 121 4.41 15.83 0.90
C LYS A 121 4.65 14.31 0.92
N HIS A 122 3.77 13.55 1.57
CA HIS A 122 3.87 12.08 1.56
C HIS A 122 3.44 11.47 0.23
N MET A 123 2.72 12.24 -0.60
CA MET A 123 2.13 11.82 -1.86
C MET A 123 2.95 12.21 -3.09
N GLU A 124 4.05 12.98 -2.93
CA GLU A 124 4.81 13.59 -4.04
C GLU A 124 5.15 12.62 -5.17
N CYS A 125 5.66 11.42 -4.84
CA CYS A 125 6.04 10.44 -5.86
C CYS A 125 4.82 9.84 -6.59
N ILE A 126 3.68 9.71 -5.92
CA ILE A 126 2.42 9.22 -6.50
C ILE A 126 1.84 10.32 -7.39
N SER A 127 1.74 11.56 -6.87
CA SER A 127 1.27 12.74 -7.60
C SER A 127 2.08 12.96 -8.88
N ALA A 128 3.43 12.88 -8.79
CA ALA A 128 4.31 13.04 -9.92
C ALA A 128 4.02 12.02 -11.04
N LYS A 129 3.85 10.73 -10.69
CA LYS A 129 3.55 9.69 -11.68
C LYS A 129 2.18 9.84 -12.31
N LEU A 130 1.18 10.23 -11.55
CA LEU A 130 -0.14 10.52 -12.10
C LEU A 130 -0.14 11.75 -13.01
N MET A 131 0.61 12.80 -12.65
CA MET A 131 0.79 13.99 -13.51
C MET A 131 1.51 13.65 -14.82
N GLU A 132 2.54 12.78 -14.80
CA GLU A 132 3.17 12.27 -16.02
C GLU A 132 2.17 11.54 -16.94
N MET A 133 1.13 10.94 -16.37
CA MET A 133 0.07 10.25 -17.11
C MET A 133 -1.04 11.18 -17.61
N GLY A 134 -0.99 12.48 -17.32
CA GLY A 134 -1.99 13.48 -17.74
C GLY A 134 -3.10 13.72 -16.72
N VAL A 135 -2.95 13.27 -15.48
CA VAL A 135 -3.84 13.58 -14.36
C VAL A 135 -3.42 14.92 -13.75
N SER A 136 -4.36 15.80 -13.47
CA SER A 136 -4.08 17.04 -12.73
C SER A 136 -4.16 16.77 -11.24
N VAL A 137 -3.13 17.16 -10.50
CA VAL A 137 -3.09 17.12 -9.03
C VAL A 137 -2.75 18.52 -8.54
N THR A 138 -3.63 19.09 -7.73
CA THR A 138 -3.44 20.40 -7.09
C THR A 138 -3.37 20.19 -5.59
N GLU A 139 -2.31 20.68 -4.98
CA GLU A 139 -2.02 20.56 -3.56
C GLU A 139 -2.47 21.80 -2.81
N ASP A 140 -3.02 21.62 -1.62
CA ASP A 140 -3.26 22.63 -0.60
C ASP A 140 -2.69 22.10 0.74
N ASP A 141 -2.79 22.83 1.82
CA ASP A 141 -2.12 22.54 3.10
C ASP A 141 -2.34 21.09 3.59
N ASP A 142 -3.58 20.62 3.58
CA ASP A 142 -3.97 19.29 4.04
C ASP A 142 -4.87 18.53 3.06
N SER A 143 -4.88 18.94 1.79
CA SER A 143 -5.76 18.36 0.79
C SER A 143 -5.14 18.27 -0.59
N LEU A 144 -5.68 17.37 -1.41
CA LEU A 144 -5.32 17.14 -2.80
C LEU A 144 -6.57 17.13 -3.68
N LEU A 145 -6.65 18.03 -4.66
CA LEU A 145 -7.65 17.95 -5.72
C LEU A 145 -7.06 17.18 -6.90
N VAL A 146 -7.61 16.01 -7.15
CA VAL A 146 -7.23 15.14 -8.27
C VAL A 146 -8.27 15.21 -9.36
N ARG A 147 -7.86 15.41 -10.62
CA ARG A 147 -8.76 15.51 -11.78
C ARG A 147 -8.18 14.81 -12.99
N ARG A 148 -9.01 14.03 -13.66
CA ARG A 148 -8.72 13.50 -15.00
C ARG A 148 -9.87 13.84 -15.96
N SER A 149 -9.57 14.57 -17.01
CA SER A 149 -10.53 14.95 -18.06
C SER A 149 -10.13 14.48 -19.46
N GLY A 150 -8.90 14.01 -19.62
CA GLY A 150 -8.35 13.57 -20.89
C GLY A 150 -7.94 12.09 -20.89
N PRO A 151 -7.38 11.60 -22.01
CA PRO A 151 -6.81 10.27 -22.08
C PRO A 151 -5.55 10.15 -21.21
N LEU A 152 -5.31 8.96 -20.71
CA LEU A 152 -4.07 8.64 -19.98
C LEU A 152 -2.94 8.36 -20.98
N THR A 153 -1.74 8.80 -20.63
CA THR A 153 -0.50 8.50 -21.35
C THR A 153 0.37 7.56 -20.54
N LYS A 154 1.19 6.79 -21.23
CA LYS A 154 2.13 5.85 -20.61
C LYS A 154 3.15 6.57 -19.72
N THR A 155 3.59 5.91 -18.66
CA THR A 155 4.79 6.26 -17.89
C THR A 155 5.47 5.00 -17.38
N ASN A 156 6.76 5.08 -17.05
CA ASN A 156 7.48 3.98 -16.40
C ASN A 156 7.51 4.20 -14.90
N VAL A 157 7.29 3.12 -14.15
CA VAL A 157 7.31 3.14 -12.69
C VAL A 157 8.35 2.14 -12.18
N LYS A 158 9.15 2.57 -11.21
CA LYS A 158 10.05 1.69 -10.46
C LYS A 158 9.78 1.88 -8.99
N THR A 159 9.42 0.80 -8.30
CA THR A 159 9.25 0.85 -6.84
C THR A 159 10.62 0.89 -6.15
N LEU A 160 10.72 1.73 -5.14
CA LEU A 160 11.92 1.96 -4.34
C LEU A 160 11.51 2.28 -2.90
N PRO A 161 12.41 2.07 -1.92
CA PRO A 161 12.23 2.63 -0.57
C PRO A 161 11.97 4.14 -0.62
N TYR A 162 11.25 4.65 0.37
CA TYR A 162 10.93 6.07 0.49
C TYR A 162 12.21 6.96 0.41
N PRO A 163 12.18 8.08 -0.34
CA PRO A 163 11.02 8.76 -0.96
C PRO A 163 10.69 8.28 -2.38
N GLY A 164 11.13 7.10 -2.80
CA GLY A 164 10.77 6.53 -4.10
C GLY A 164 9.31 6.08 -4.16
N PHE A 165 8.89 5.61 -5.35
CA PHE A 165 7.52 5.14 -5.55
C PHE A 165 7.24 3.89 -4.70
N PRO A 166 6.21 3.90 -3.82
CA PRO A 166 6.00 2.83 -2.87
C PRO A 166 5.52 1.55 -3.54
N THR A 167 6.08 0.41 -3.13
CA THR A 167 5.65 -0.91 -3.61
C THR A 167 4.17 -1.17 -3.32
N ASP A 168 3.60 -0.56 -2.29
CA ASP A 168 2.18 -0.69 -1.92
C ASP A 168 1.23 0.03 -2.87
N MET A 169 1.74 0.91 -3.74
CA MET A 169 0.99 1.52 -4.84
C MET A 169 1.24 0.86 -6.20
N GLN A 170 2.14 -0.13 -6.26
CA GLN A 170 2.50 -0.78 -7.51
C GLN A 170 1.30 -1.49 -8.18
N PRO A 171 0.42 -2.24 -7.48
CA PRO A 171 -0.76 -2.83 -8.10
C PRO A 171 -1.74 -1.78 -8.63
N GLN A 172 -2.02 -0.71 -7.85
CA GLN A 172 -2.97 0.34 -8.23
C GLN A 172 -2.49 1.11 -9.46
N ILE A 173 -1.21 1.50 -9.51
CA ILE A 173 -0.68 2.20 -10.70
C ILE A 173 -0.65 1.29 -11.91
N THR A 174 -0.42 -0.02 -11.75
CA THR A 174 -0.47 -0.98 -12.87
C THR A 174 -1.88 -1.08 -13.46
N ALA A 175 -2.92 -1.09 -12.61
CA ALA A 175 -4.31 -1.05 -13.07
C ALA A 175 -4.61 0.22 -13.89
N VAL A 176 -4.10 1.39 -13.47
CA VAL A 176 -4.24 2.64 -14.21
C VAL A 176 -3.45 2.60 -15.52
N LEU A 177 -2.22 2.06 -15.52
CA LEU A 177 -1.38 1.92 -16.71
C LEU A 177 -1.98 0.98 -17.75
N ALA A 178 -2.78 -0.01 -17.34
CA ALA A 178 -3.51 -0.87 -18.25
C ALA A 178 -4.53 -0.11 -19.15
N LEU A 179 -4.91 1.12 -18.76
CA LEU A 179 -5.80 2.02 -19.50
C LEU A 179 -5.03 3.18 -20.19
N ALA A 180 -3.71 3.26 -20.04
CA ALA A 180 -2.91 4.36 -20.55
C ALA A 180 -2.42 4.07 -21.99
N ALA A 181 -2.55 5.02 -22.89
CA ALA A 181 -2.12 4.85 -24.28
C ALA A 181 -0.60 4.61 -24.38
N GLY A 182 -0.21 3.48 -24.98
CA GLY A 182 1.17 3.06 -25.20
C GLY A 182 1.63 1.97 -24.25
N THR A 183 2.95 1.73 -24.20
CA THR A 183 3.56 0.65 -23.43
C THR A 183 4.33 1.24 -22.26
N SER A 184 4.06 0.77 -21.05
CA SER A 184 4.70 1.15 -19.79
C SER A 184 5.51 0.01 -19.20
N LEU A 185 6.58 0.33 -18.47
CA LEU A 185 7.35 -0.63 -17.69
C LEU A 185 7.12 -0.39 -16.21
N VAL A 186 6.75 -1.45 -15.49
CA VAL A 186 6.65 -1.45 -14.03
C VAL A 186 7.72 -2.37 -13.47
N THR A 187 8.71 -1.79 -12.80
CA THR A 187 9.82 -2.53 -12.19
C THR A 187 9.63 -2.61 -10.69
N GLU A 188 9.54 -3.82 -10.15
CA GLU A 188 9.43 -4.05 -8.71
C GLU A 188 10.82 -4.17 -8.08
N GLY A 189 11.21 -3.15 -7.30
CA GLY A 189 12.52 -3.07 -6.66
C GLY A 189 12.57 -3.53 -5.22
N VAL A 190 11.42 -3.77 -4.58
CA VAL A 190 11.31 -4.08 -3.14
C VAL A 190 10.94 -5.55 -2.89
N TYR A 191 9.80 -6.01 -3.41
CA TYR A 191 9.27 -7.37 -3.18
C TYR A 191 9.66 -8.40 -4.25
N GLY A 192 10.12 -7.95 -5.40
CA GLY A 192 10.44 -8.82 -6.52
C GLY A 192 9.20 -9.44 -7.20
N ALA A 193 9.40 -10.56 -7.88
CA ALA A 193 8.38 -11.18 -8.75
C ALA A 193 7.05 -11.53 -8.04
N ASN A 194 7.09 -11.83 -6.76
CA ASN A 194 5.89 -12.22 -5.99
C ASN A 194 4.83 -11.11 -5.89
N ARG A 195 5.18 -9.85 -6.21
CA ARG A 195 4.25 -8.73 -6.17
C ARG A 195 3.25 -8.73 -7.33
N PHE A 196 3.50 -9.45 -8.41
CA PHE A 196 2.69 -9.43 -9.62
C PHE A 196 1.55 -10.48 -9.68
N LYS A 197 1.22 -11.14 -8.58
CA LYS A 197 0.15 -12.17 -8.55
C LYS A 197 -1.21 -11.69 -9.06
N TYR A 198 -1.52 -10.41 -8.87
CA TYR A 198 -2.78 -9.80 -9.33
C TYR A 198 -2.87 -9.63 -10.85
N VAL A 199 -1.76 -9.77 -11.57
CA VAL A 199 -1.72 -9.55 -13.03
C VAL A 199 -2.62 -10.53 -13.76
N ASP A 200 -2.73 -11.78 -13.31
CA ASP A 200 -3.60 -12.75 -13.93
C ASP A 200 -5.09 -12.36 -13.81
N GLU A 201 -5.46 -11.73 -12.71
CA GLU A 201 -6.81 -11.19 -12.53
C GLU A 201 -7.05 -9.95 -13.40
N LEU A 202 -6.06 -9.05 -13.57
CA LEU A 202 -6.18 -7.96 -14.55
C LEU A 202 -6.31 -8.46 -15.98
N LYS A 203 -5.63 -9.55 -16.35
CA LYS A 203 -5.79 -10.18 -17.67
C LYS A 203 -7.19 -10.72 -17.88
N ARG A 204 -7.87 -11.22 -16.84
CA ARG A 204 -9.29 -11.63 -16.94
C ARG A 204 -10.19 -10.46 -17.30
N LEU A 205 -9.85 -9.24 -16.85
CA LEU A 205 -10.53 -8.01 -17.26
C LEU A 205 -10.10 -7.50 -18.64
N GLY A 206 -9.23 -8.22 -19.36
CA GLY A 206 -8.75 -7.86 -20.69
C GLY A 206 -7.49 -7.00 -20.74
N ALA A 207 -6.76 -6.84 -19.62
CA ALA A 207 -5.50 -6.13 -19.64
C ALA A 207 -4.39 -6.91 -20.37
N HIS A 208 -3.55 -6.19 -21.11
CA HIS A 208 -2.38 -6.75 -21.80
C HIS A 208 -1.13 -6.51 -20.97
N ILE A 209 -0.73 -7.48 -20.16
CA ILE A 209 0.41 -7.40 -19.28
C ILE A 209 1.27 -8.65 -19.40
N GLN A 210 2.58 -8.47 -19.56
CA GLN A 210 3.55 -9.56 -19.54
C GLN A 210 4.52 -9.32 -18.37
N VAL A 211 4.77 -10.35 -17.59
CA VAL A 211 5.69 -10.28 -16.42
C VAL A 211 6.90 -11.15 -16.72
N ASP A 212 8.09 -10.55 -16.57
CA ASP A 212 9.36 -11.26 -16.60
C ASP A 212 10.18 -10.86 -15.36
N GLY A 213 10.32 -11.82 -14.45
CA GLY A 213 11.00 -11.61 -13.16
C GLY A 213 10.43 -10.44 -12.37
N LYS A 214 11.18 -9.35 -12.29
CA LYS A 214 10.82 -8.13 -11.53
C LYS A 214 10.19 -7.03 -12.40
N VAL A 215 9.94 -7.28 -13.66
CA VAL A 215 9.43 -6.29 -14.62
C VAL A 215 8.12 -6.76 -15.21
N ALA A 216 7.12 -5.88 -15.19
CA ALA A 216 5.91 -6.02 -15.96
C ALA A 216 5.91 -5.03 -17.13
N VAL A 217 5.66 -5.54 -18.33
CA VAL A 217 5.37 -4.76 -19.54
C VAL A 217 3.87 -4.62 -19.63
N VAL A 218 3.36 -3.40 -19.52
CA VAL A 218 1.93 -3.08 -19.53
C VAL A 218 1.61 -2.35 -20.83
N GLU A 219 0.85 -2.98 -21.69
CA GLU A 219 0.37 -2.40 -22.93
C GLU A 219 -1.07 -1.91 -22.70
N GLY A 220 -1.28 -0.61 -22.83
CA GLY A 220 -2.58 -0.01 -22.54
C GLY A 220 -3.65 -0.45 -23.52
N VAL A 221 -4.82 -0.79 -22.97
CA VAL A 221 -6.01 -1.16 -23.75
C VAL A 221 -7.01 0.00 -23.75
N LYS A 222 -7.88 0.05 -24.75
CA LYS A 222 -8.93 1.07 -24.83
C LYS A 222 -9.95 0.94 -23.70
N GLN A 223 -10.18 -0.28 -23.22
CA GLN A 223 -11.22 -0.59 -22.27
C GLN A 223 -10.94 -1.93 -21.59
N LEU A 224 -11.23 -2.01 -20.30
CA LEU A 224 -11.37 -3.26 -19.55
C LEU A 224 -12.81 -3.74 -19.60
N VAL A 225 -13.02 -5.04 -19.43
CA VAL A 225 -14.35 -5.69 -19.44
C VAL A 225 -14.56 -6.39 -18.10
N GLY A 226 -15.75 -6.24 -17.54
CA GLY A 226 -16.12 -6.87 -16.27
C GLY A 226 -16.06 -8.39 -16.36
N ALA A 227 -15.53 -9.01 -15.30
CA ALA A 227 -15.42 -10.46 -15.16
C ALA A 227 -15.36 -10.84 -13.67
N PRO A 228 -15.61 -12.11 -13.32
CA PRO A 228 -15.32 -12.64 -12.00
C PRO A 228 -13.79 -12.68 -11.76
N ILE A 229 -13.34 -12.08 -10.66
CA ILE A 229 -11.95 -11.98 -10.25
C ILE A 229 -11.81 -12.18 -8.75
N GLN A 230 -10.57 -12.39 -8.26
CA GLN A 230 -10.32 -12.68 -6.86
C GLN A 230 -9.20 -11.80 -6.30
N ALA A 231 -9.40 -11.25 -5.09
CA ALA A 231 -8.33 -10.58 -4.38
C ALA A 231 -7.31 -11.61 -3.87
N CYS A 232 -6.02 -11.38 -4.13
CA CYS A 232 -4.94 -12.25 -3.66
C CYS A 232 -4.16 -11.67 -2.48
N ASP A 233 -4.26 -10.38 -2.26
CA ASP A 233 -3.74 -9.64 -1.09
C ASP A 233 -4.43 -8.28 -0.96
N LEU A 234 -4.10 -7.54 0.11
CA LEU A 234 -4.66 -6.23 0.43
C LEU A 234 -4.55 -5.21 -0.71
N ARG A 235 -3.35 -5.02 -1.26
CA ARG A 235 -3.07 -3.98 -2.27
C ARG A 235 -3.52 -4.40 -3.67
N ALA A 236 -3.37 -5.69 -3.96
CA ALA A 236 -3.93 -6.30 -5.15
C ALA A 236 -5.45 -6.16 -5.20
N GLY A 237 -6.13 -6.47 -4.08
CA GLY A 237 -7.59 -6.31 -3.98
C GLY A 237 -8.05 -4.88 -4.27
N ALA A 238 -7.40 -3.88 -3.67
CA ALA A 238 -7.70 -2.47 -3.94
C ALA A 238 -7.48 -2.09 -5.42
N ALA A 239 -6.41 -2.59 -6.04
CA ALA A 239 -6.15 -2.36 -7.47
C ALA A 239 -7.22 -3.01 -8.37
N LEU A 240 -7.70 -4.19 -7.99
CA LEU A 240 -8.77 -4.89 -8.72
C LEU A 240 -10.13 -4.19 -8.58
N VAL A 241 -10.41 -3.55 -7.42
CA VAL A 241 -11.58 -2.66 -7.28
C VAL A 241 -11.47 -1.49 -8.25
N ILE A 242 -10.31 -0.81 -8.33
CA ILE A 242 -10.08 0.29 -9.28
C ILE A 242 -10.28 -0.17 -10.73
N ALA A 243 -9.72 -1.32 -11.10
CA ALA A 243 -9.86 -1.87 -12.44
C ALA A 243 -11.32 -2.23 -12.76
N GLY A 244 -12.05 -2.80 -11.79
CA GLY A 244 -13.48 -3.11 -11.93
C GLY A 244 -14.34 -1.87 -12.11
N LEU A 245 -14.06 -0.78 -11.37
CA LEU A 245 -14.77 0.51 -11.53
C LEU A 245 -14.56 1.13 -12.92
N ALA A 246 -13.41 0.86 -13.55
CA ALA A 246 -13.10 1.36 -14.89
C ALA A 246 -13.53 0.39 -16.03
N ALA A 247 -13.93 -0.83 -15.68
CA ALA A 247 -14.34 -1.84 -16.66
C ALA A 247 -15.78 -1.62 -17.16
N GLN A 248 -16.05 -2.07 -18.37
CA GLN A 248 -17.42 -2.11 -18.91
C GLN A 248 -18.12 -3.39 -18.46
N GLY A 249 -19.35 -3.28 -18.00
CA GLY A 249 -20.14 -4.39 -17.48
C GLY A 249 -19.92 -4.61 -15.99
N THR A 250 -20.27 -5.78 -15.49
CA THR A 250 -20.19 -6.11 -14.06
C THR A 250 -18.90 -6.85 -13.75
N THR A 251 -18.20 -6.41 -12.72
CA THR A 251 -17.05 -7.11 -12.13
C THR A 251 -17.45 -7.65 -10.78
N GLU A 252 -17.26 -8.94 -10.57
CA GLU A 252 -17.48 -9.60 -9.29
C GLU A 252 -16.11 -9.88 -8.64
N LEU A 253 -15.87 -9.30 -7.48
CA LEU A 253 -14.60 -9.47 -6.75
C LEU A 253 -14.83 -10.28 -5.47
N SER A 254 -14.23 -11.44 -5.39
CA SER A 254 -14.26 -12.30 -4.20
C SER A 254 -13.02 -12.13 -3.32
N HIS A 255 -13.00 -12.79 -2.14
CA HIS A 255 -11.95 -12.72 -1.13
C HIS A 255 -11.69 -11.29 -0.59
N ILE A 256 -12.75 -10.51 -0.43
CA ILE A 256 -12.69 -9.10 -0.01
C ILE A 256 -12.14 -8.91 1.41
N ASN A 257 -12.13 -9.94 2.25
CA ASN A 257 -11.51 -9.95 3.56
C ASN A 257 -10.03 -9.50 3.52
N TYR A 258 -9.33 -9.70 2.42
CA TYR A 258 -7.98 -9.15 2.23
C TYR A 258 -7.98 -7.62 2.18
N ILE A 259 -9.03 -6.99 1.63
CA ILE A 259 -9.15 -5.53 1.51
C ILE A 259 -9.58 -4.93 2.85
N GLU A 260 -10.56 -5.52 3.52
CA GLU A 260 -11.17 -5.02 4.75
C GLU A 260 -10.18 -4.90 5.92
N ARG A 261 -9.11 -5.69 5.92
CA ARG A 261 -8.08 -5.60 6.96
C ARG A 261 -7.23 -4.32 6.91
N GLY A 262 -7.30 -3.52 5.87
CA GLY A 262 -6.45 -2.32 5.70
C GLY A 262 -7.11 -1.14 5.00
N TYR A 263 -8.36 -1.28 4.55
CA TYR A 263 -9.18 -0.17 4.06
C TYR A 263 -10.48 -0.15 4.85
N GLU A 264 -10.67 0.91 5.63
CA GLU A 264 -11.89 1.12 6.37
C GLU A 264 -13.01 1.54 5.43
N ASP A 265 -14.08 0.72 5.35
CA ASP A 265 -15.29 1.00 4.55
C ASP A 265 -15.01 1.50 3.12
N LEU A 266 -14.14 0.80 2.39
CA LEU A 266 -13.79 1.16 1.01
C LEU A 266 -15.02 1.29 0.11
N VAL A 267 -15.97 0.36 0.23
CA VAL A 267 -17.20 0.33 -0.57
C VAL A 267 -18.08 1.54 -0.25
N GLY A 268 -18.33 1.84 1.03
CA GLY A 268 -19.11 2.99 1.45
C GLY A 268 -18.51 4.31 1.00
N LYS A 269 -17.20 4.49 1.17
CA LYS A 269 -16.47 5.69 0.72
C LYS A 269 -16.54 5.88 -0.80
N LEU A 270 -16.35 4.80 -1.59
CA LEU A 270 -16.46 4.86 -3.05
C LEU A 270 -17.88 5.18 -3.51
N ARG A 271 -18.91 4.57 -2.89
CA ARG A 271 -20.32 4.89 -3.18
C ARG A 271 -20.65 6.35 -2.87
N ALA A 272 -20.15 6.88 -1.77
CA ALA A 272 -20.39 8.27 -1.37
C ALA A 272 -19.86 9.28 -2.40
N VAL A 273 -18.87 8.90 -3.20
CA VAL A 273 -18.33 9.73 -4.30
C VAL A 273 -18.85 9.35 -5.69
N GLY A 274 -19.86 8.47 -5.76
CA GLY A 274 -20.60 8.17 -6.98
C GLY A 274 -20.21 6.89 -7.70
N ALA A 275 -19.41 6.01 -7.08
CA ALA A 275 -19.12 4.70 -7.65
C ALA A 275 -20.36 3.78 -7.55
N ASP A 276 -20.63 3.03 -8.62
CA ASP A 276 -21.60 1.93 -8.64
C ASP A 276 -20.91 0.66 -8.13
N ILE A 277 -20.96 0.44 -6.84
CA ILE A 277 -20.33 -0.67 -6.14
C ILE A 277 -21.18 -1.11 -4.94
N SER A 278 -21.28 -2.41 -4.69
CA SER A 278 -22.02 -2.96 -3.56
C SER A 278 -21.36 -4.21 -3.00
N LEU A 279 -21.60 -4.47 -1.72
CA LEU A 279 -21.31 -5.77 -1.11
C LEU A 279 -22.49 -6.70 -1.36
N VAL A 280 -22.18 -7.92 -1.73
CA VAL A 280 -23.17 -8.98 -1.97
C VAL A 280 -22.80 -10.19 -1.13
N ASP A 281 -23.71 -10.66 -0.29
CA ASP A 281 -23.54 -11.91 0.44
C ASP A 281 -23.79 -13.06 -0.53
N VAL A 282 -22.76 -13.89 -0.76
CA VAL A 282 -22.89 -15.12 -1.53
C VAL A 282 -23.01 -16.27 -0.52
N PRO A 283 -24.12 -17.05 -0.53
CA PRO A 283 -24.25 -18.21 0.34
C PRO A 283 -23.08 -19.17 0.12
N ASP A 284 -22.52 -19.73 1.20
CA ASP A 284 -21.51 -20.77 1.11
C ASP A 284 -22.09 -21.97 0.30
N GLU A 285 -21.35 -22.48 -0.68
CA GLU A 285 -21.76 -23.63 -1.51
C GLU A 285 -22.02 -24.91 -0.69
N ALA A 286 -21.69 -24.93 0.59
CA ALA A 286 -21.89 -26.06 1.50
C ALA A 286 -23.37 -26.35 1.84
N ASP A 287 -24.30 -25.42 1.61
CA ASP A 287 -25.74 -25.61 1.96
C ASP A 287 -26.58 -26.21 0.83
N THR A 288 -26.01 -26.45 -0.35
CA THR A 288 -26.77 -26.97 -1.51
C THR A 288 -26.72 -28.50 -1.66
N GLU A 289 -25.87 -29.23 -0.93
CA GLU A 289 -25.79 -30.71 -1.06
C GLU A 289 -26.67 -31.50 -0.08
N THR A 290 -27.45 -30.87 0.81
CA THR A 290 -28.22 -31.61 1.87
C THR A 290 -29.71 -31.79 1.57
N HIS A 291 -30.23 -31.43 0.38
CA HIS A 291 -31.65 -31.63 0.05
C HIS A 291 -31.92 -32.40 -1.26
N ALA A 292 -31.07 -33.35 -1.61
CA ALA A 292 -31.37 -34.35 -2.63
C ALA A 292 -31.12 -35.77 -2.06
N GLY A 293 -32.11 -36.25 -1.29
CA GLY A 293 -32.16 -37.60 -0.76
C GLY A 293 -33.60 -38.04 -0.71
#